data_2466958b774d492334e925242388b008
#
_entry.id   2466958b774d492334e925242388b008
#
_cell.length_a   1.000
_cell.length_b   1.000
_cell.length_c   1.000
_cell.angle_alpha   90.00
_cell.angle_beta   90.00
_cell.angle_gamma   90.00
#
_symmetry.space_group_name_H-M   'P 1'
#
loop_
_entity.id
_entity.type
_entity.pdbx_description
1 polymer ?
#
loop_
_entity_poly.entity_id
_entity_poly.type
_entity_poly.pdbx_seq_one_letter_code
_entity_poly.pdbx_strand_id
1 'polypeptide(L)'
;MAHILHLPSSLEVTNFAHGQAQLIKYEIPEGSILDGTKLMDLGTRHHANILIGAVERDDEVTIPSGDFVLRKGDKLSFVGERRHTKEFFSHIGVNTHSVKNTLIIGGGKAAYYLAKQLISRGIKVKIIENSFERCEELSILLPDAVIINGDGTEQALLKEEGIETCQSFVPLTGIDEENIMLTLYAKQVSNAKVITKLNRITFTNVINLSLIHI
;
A
#
# COMPACT_ATOMS: atom_id res chain seq x y z
N MET A 1 1.59 -6.23 -6.42
CA MET A 1 2.36 -5.67 -5.29
C MET A 1 3.07 -4.35 -5.66
N ALA A 2 3.98 -4.29 -6.63
CA ALA A 2 4.72 -3.05 -6.94
C ALA A 2 3.83 -1.83 -7.27
N HIS A 3 2.64 -1.99 -7.83
CA HIS A 3 1.70 -0.89 -8.09
C HIS A 3 1.06 -0.31 -6.82
N ILE A 4 0.88 -1.13 -5.80
CA ILE A 4 0.24 -0.74 -4.54
C ILE A 4 1.17 0.15 -3.71
N LEU A 5 2.49 0.02 -3.86
CA LEU A 5 3.48 0.83 -3.16
C LEU A 5 3.49 2.31 -3.56
N HIS A 6 2.85 2.66 -4.67
CA HIS A 6 2.73 4.05 -5.13
C HIS A 6 1.52 4.81 -4.56
N LEU A 7 0.68 4.15 -3.75
CA LEU A 7 -0.59 4.73 -3.29
C LEU A 7 -0.61 4.80 -1.76
N PRO A 8 -1.31 5.77 -1.15
CA PRO A 8 -1.49 5.83 0.31
C PRO A 8 -2.07 4.53 0.87
N SER A 9 -1.83 4.25 2.15
CA SER A 9 -2.33 3.06 2.84
C SER A 9 -3.86 2.99 2.94
N SER A 10 -4.54 4.15 2.84
CA SER A 10 -6.00 4.27 2.82
C SER A 10 -6.65 3.96 1.47
N LEU A 11 -5.89 3.47 0.49
CA LEU A 11 -6.38 3.23 -0.87
C LEU A 11 -6.35 1.75 -1.24
N GLU A 12 -7.51 1.22 -1.57
CA GLU A 12 -7.62 -0.02 -2.33
C GLU A 12 -7.73 0.31 -3.82
N VAL A 13 -6.92 -0.34 -4.65
CA VAL A 13 -6.93 -0.12 -6.11
C VAL A 13 -7.06 -1.43 -6.84
N THR A 14 -8.09 -1.54 -7.64
CA THR A 14 -8.31 -2.63 -8.59
C THR A 14 -8.19 -2.10 -10.01
N ASN A 15 -7.32 -2.71 -10.82
CA ASN A 15 -7.12 -2.31 -12.20
C ASN A 15 -8.08 -3.06 -13.13
N PHE A 16 -8.68 -2.34 -14.09
CA PHE A 16 -9.54 -2.86 -15.15
C PHE A 16 -9.00 -2.50 -16.52
N ALA A 17 -9.60 -3.10 -17.55
CA ALA A 17 -9.31 -2.78 -18.95
C ALA A 17 -7.79 -2.75 -19.24
N HIS A 18 -7.06 -3.81 -18.85
CA HIS A 18 -5.62 -3.92 -19.05
C HIS A 18 -4.82 -2.76 -18.41
N GLY A 19 -5.35 -2.21 -17.30
CA GLY A 19 -4.70 -1.14 -16.55
C GLY A 19 -5.03 0.27 -17.02
N GLN A 20 -5.96 0.44 -17.94
CA GLN A 20 -6.39 1.76 -18.42
C GLN A 20 -7.34 2.46 -17.44
N ALA A 21 -8.15 1.69 -16.72
CA ALA A 21 -9.05 2.20 -15.69
C ALA A 21 -8.76 1.57 -14.34
N GLN A 22 -8.99 2.34 -13.29
CA GLN A 22 -8.80 1.92 -11.90
C GLN A 22 -10.09 2.14 -11.12
N LEU A 23 -10.55 1.12 -10.39
CA LEU A 23 -11.50 1.27 -9.30
C LEU A 23 -10.71 1.52 -8.04
N ILE A 24 -11.05 2.59 -7.34
CA ILE A 24 -10.36 3.02 -6.14
C ILE A 24 -11.37 3.15 -5.03
N LYS A 25 -11.05 2.58 -3.87
CA LYS A 25 -11.73 2.90 -2.62
C LYS A 25 -10.83 3.82 -1.80
N TYR A 26 -11.40 4.93 -1.36
CA TYR A 26 -10.71 5.94 -0.57
C TYR A 26 -11.56 6.38 0.60
N GLU A 27 -11.02 6.26 1.80
CA GLU A 27 -11.65 6.77 3.00
C GLU A 27 -11.25 8.23 3.22
N ILE A 28 -12.23 9.10 3.45
CA ILE A 28 -12.02 10.53 3.69
C ILE A 28 -11.47 10.72 5.10
N PRO A 29 -10.19 11.13 5.25
CA PRO A 29 -9.61 11.35 6.56
C PRO A 29 -10.15 12.62 7.23
N GLU A 30 -9.94 12.72 8.53
CA GLU A 30 -10.18 13.96 9.28
C GLU A 30 -9.34 15.11 8.73
N GLY A 31 -9.93 16.29 8.60
CA GLY A 31 -9.27 17.47 8.03
C GLY A 31 -9.13 17.47 6.50
N SER A 32 -9.76 16.51 5.81
CA SER A 32 -9.79 16.50 4.35
C SER A 32 -10.59 17.68 3.81
N ILE A 33 -10.12 18.27 2.71
CA ILE A 33 -10.85 19.32 1.98
C ILE A 33 -12.13 18.79 1.33
N LEU A 34 -12.33 17.48 1.27
CA LEU A 34 -13.54 16.84 0.77
C LEU A 34 -14.68 16.86 1.81
N ASP A 35 -14.38 17.02 3.10
CA ASP A 35 -15.38 17.09 4.15
C ASP A 35 -16.27 18.32 3.95
N GLY A 36 -17.59 18.12 3.88
CA GLY A 36 -18.57 19.16 3.57
C GLY A 36 -18.72 19.50 2.08
N THR A 37 -17.98 18.84 1.18
CA THR A 37 -18.05 19.11 -0.27
C THR A 37 -19.20 18.32 -0.91
N LYS A 38 -19.97 18.96 -1.80
CA LYS A 38 -20.96 18.27 -2.64
C LYS A 38 -20.29 17.56 -3.81
N LEU A 39 -20.82 16.40 -4.20
CA LEU A 39 -20.27 15.63 -5.34
C LEU A 39 -20.26 16.42 -6.65
N MET A 40 -21.32 17.20 -6.92
CA MET A 40 -21.39 18.04 -8.12
C MET A 40 -20.25 19.08 -8.20
N ASP A 41 -19.71 19.47 -7.06
CA ASP A 41 -18.64 20.48 -6.97
C ASP A 41 -17.24 19.85 -7.17
N LEU A 42 -17.09 18.52 -7.14
CA LEU A 42 -15.79 17.85 -7.30
C LEU A 42 -15.16 18.13 -8.65
N GLY A 43 -15.95 18.08 -9.73
CA GLY A 43 -15.46 18.37 -11.07
C GLY A 43 -14.97 19.79 -11.25
N THR A 44 -15.69 20.77 -10.68
CA THR A 44 -15.39 22.18 -10.84
C THR A 44 -14.35 22.70 -9.87
N ARG A 45 -14.44 22.30 -8.59
CA ARG A 45 -13.54 22.79 -7.53
C ARG A 45 -12.25 22.01 -7.41
N HIS A 46 -12.29 20.69 -7.66
CA HIS A 46 -11.16 19.81 -7.44
C HIS A 46 -10.62 19.19 -8.74
N HIS A 47 -11.07 19.66 -9.91
CA HIS A 47 -10.67 19.15 -11.23
C HIS A 47 -10.74 17.61 -11.30
N ALA A 48 -11.75 17.04 -10.64
CA ALA A 48 -11.92 15.60 -10.55
C ALA A 48 -12.53 15.05 -11.83
N ASN A 49 -11.71 14.51 -12.70
CA ASN A 49 -12.18 13.74 -13.87
C ASN A 49 -12.28 12.25 -13.49
N ILE A 50 -13.11 11.98 -12.49
CA ILE A 50 -13.37 10.65 -11.93
C ILE A 50 -14.88 10.45 -11.83
N LEU A 51 -15.31 9.18 -11.89
CA LEU A 51 -16.71 8.80 -11.71
C LEU A 51 -16.88 8.12 -10.34
N ILE A 52 -17.59 8.78 -9.42
CA ILE A 52 -17.95 8.19 -8.13
C ILE A 52 -19.14 7.26 -8.36
N GLY A 53 -18.94 5.96 -8.09
CA GLY A 53 -19.96 4.93 -8.25
C GLY A 53 -20.71 4.62 -6.96
N ALA A 54 -20.06 4.72 -5.79
CA ALA A 54 -20.68 4.46 -4.50
C ALA A 54 -19.98 5.22 -3.38
N VAL A 55 -20.72 5.48 -2.31
CA VAL A 55 -20.22 5.98 -1.02
C VAL A 55 -20.74 5.05 0.07
N GLU A 56 -19.82 4.55 0.90
CA GLU A 56 -20.12 3.78 2.09
C GLU A 56 -19.99 4.69 3.31
N ARG A 57 -21.04 4.81 4.10
CA ARG A 57 -21.13 5.56 5.36
C ARG A 57 -21.86 4.72 6.39
N ASP A 58 -21.29 4.53 7.58
CA ASP A 58 -21.90 3.75 8.67
C ASP A 58 -22.37 2.36 8.22
N ASP A 59 -21.53 1.67 7.42
CA ASP A 59 -21.77 0.36 6.80
C ASP A 59 -22.94 0.33 5.77
N GLU A 60 -23.52 1.47 5.44
CA GLU A 60 -24.49 1.59 4.35
C GLU A 60 -23.83 2.04 3.06
N VAL A 61 -24.10 1.32 1.98
CA VAL A 61 -23.60 1.65 0.63
C VAL A 61 -24.68 2.36 -0.16
N THR A 62 -24.40 3.58 -0.59
CA THR A 62 -25.32 4.43 -1.37
C THR A 62 -24.72 4.76 -2.72
N ILE A 63 -25.54 4.76 -3.78
CA ILE A 63 -25.18 5.38 -5.07
C ILE A 63 -25.53 6.87 -4.94
N PRO A 64 -24.52 7.75 -4.84
CA PRO A 64 -24.77 9.12 -4.48
C PRO A 64 -25.26 9.95 -5.66
N SER A 65 -26.16 10.91 -5.40
CA SER A 65 -26.55 11.97 -6.35
C SER A 65 -25.57 13.15 -6.28
N GLY A 66 -25.66 14.09 -7.23
CA GLY A 66 -24.74 15.24 -7.28
C GLY A 66 -24.80 16.17 -6.07
N ASP A 67 -25.93 16.22 -5.37
CA ASP A 67 -26.15 17.00 -4.14
C ASP A 67 -25.71 16.29 -2.86
N PHE A 68 -25.22 15.04 -2.97
CA PHE A 68 -24.69 14.30 -1.83
C PHE A 68 -23.48 15.04 -1.23
N VAL A 69 -23.53 15.26 0.08
CA VAL A 69 -22.47 15.93 0.83
C VAL A 69 -21.53 14.89 1.45
N LEU A 70 -20.27 14.94 1.05
CA LEU A 70 -19.21 14.10 1.59
C LEU A 70 -18.89 14.47 3.03
N ARG A 71 -18.49 13.48 3.82
CA ARG A 71 -18.10 13.64 5.23
C ARG A 71 -16.84 12.84 5.53
N LYS A 72 -16.13 13.24 6.58
CA LYS A 72 -15.03 12.42 7.12
C LYS A 72 -15.53 11.01 7.44
N GLY A 73 -14.72 10.00 7.19
CA GLY A 73 -15.06 8.59 7.38
C GLY A 73 -15.83 7.95 6.23
N ASP A 74 -16.36 8.73 5.28
CA ASP A 74 -16.96 8.17 4.06
C ASP A 74 -15.91 7.39 3.26
N LYS A 75 -16.27 6.18 2.81
CA LYS A 75 -15.44 5.41 1.89
C LYS A 75 -15.99 5.58 0.47
N LEU A 76 -15.24 6.32 -0.33
CA LEU A 76 -15.59 6.59 -1.73
C LEU A 76 -15.12 5.45 -2.62
N SER A 77 -16.02 4.89 -3.44
CA SER A 77 -15.67 3.98 -4.53
C SER A 77 -15.82 4.72 -5.85
N PHE A 78 -14.72 4.94 -6.57
CA PHE A 78 -14.74 5.67 -7.82
C PHE A 78 -13.87 5.03 -8.90
N VAL A 79 -14.19 5.33 -10.15
CA VAL A 79 -13.45 4.89 -11.33
C VAL A 79 -12.82 6.09 -12.02
N GLY A 80 -11.58 5.93 -12.42
CA GLY A 80 -10.87 6.96 -13.18
C GLY A 80 -9.69 6.38 -13.95
N GLU A 81 -9.23 7.11 -14.94
CA GLU A 81 -7.94 6.85 -15.55
C GLU A 81 -6.81 7.17 -14.57
N ARG A 82 -5.71 6.44 -14.66
CA ARG A 82 -4.56 6.60 -13.76
C ARG A 82 -4.05 8.04 -13.66
N ARG A 83 -4.05 8.77 -14.77
CA ARG A 83 -3.63 10.18 -14.81
C ARG A 83 -4.58 11.05 -13.99
N HIS A 84 -5.87 10.97 -14.25
CA HIS A 84 -6.90 11.76 -13.58
C HIS A 84 -7.00 11.45 -12.09
N THR A 85 -6.85 10.19 -11.72
CA THR A 85 -6.78 9.77 -10.32
C THR A 85 -5.60 10.42 -9.59
N LYS A 86 -4.42 10.44 -10.22
CA LYS A 86 -3.24 11.07 -9.63
C LYS A 86 -3.43 12.59 -9.47
N GLU A 87 -4.00 13.25 -10.47
CA GLU A 87 -4.31 14.68 -10.44
C GLU A 87 -5.32 14.98 -9.32
N PHE A 88 -6.38 14.19 -9.20
CA PHE A 88 -7.37 14.32 -8.12
C PHE A 88 -6.73 14.21 -6.73
N PHE A 89 -5.94 13.16 -6.49
CA PHE A 89 -5.27 12.99 -5.19
C PHE A 89 -4.30 14.11 -4.87
N SER A 90 -3.56 14.60 -5.86
CA SER A 90 -2.68 15.76 -5.69
C SER A 90 -3.45 17.01 -5.28
N HIS A 91 -4.64 17.23 -5.86
CA HIS A 91 -5.50 18.38 -5.54
C HIS A 91 -6.09 18.32 -4.14
N ILE A 92 -6.48 17.15 -3.68
CA ILE A 92 -7.02 16.97 -2.33
C ILE A 92 -5.93 16.83 -1.25
N GLY A 93 -4.66 17.07 -1.63
CA GLY A 93 -3.53 17.03 -0.70
C GLY A 93 -3.14 15.63 -0.26
N VAL A 94 -3.69 14.59 -0.89
CA VAL A 94 -3.29 13.21 -0.63
C VAL A 94 -1.94 12.94 -1.30
N ASN A 95 -0.96 12.71 -0.45
CA ASN A 95 0.40 12.49 -0.89
C ASN A 95 0.52 11.13 -1.60
N THR A 96 0.50 11.14 -2.93
CA THR A 96 0.71 9.96 -3.77
C THR A 96 2.19 9.70 -4.05
N HIS A 97 3.11 10.18 -3.20
CA HIS A 97 4.52 9.95 -3.41
C HIS A 97 4.81 8.45 -3.42
N SER A 98 5.39 8.01 -4.50
CA SER A 98 5.91 6.66 -4.58
C SER A 98 6.98 6.48 -3.50
N VAL A 99 6.96 5.34 -2.83
CA VAL A 99 8.01 4.98 -1.88
C VAL A 99 9.37 5.05 -2.56
N LYS A 100 10.39 5.53 -1.86
CA LYS A 100 11.76 5.64 -2.36
C LYS A 100 12.62 4.46 -1.95
N ASN A 101 12.21 3.78 -0.87
CA ASN A 101 12.91 2.61 -0.35
C ASN A 101 11.93 1.57 0.18
N THR A 102 12.34 0.31 0.14
CA THR A 102 11.57 -0.84 0.57
C THR A 102 12.47 -1.81 1.31
N LEU A 103 12.03 -2.28 2.48
CA LEU A 103 12.63 -3.39 3.21
C LEU A 103 11.77 -4.63 3.01
N ILE A 104 12.35 -5.70 2.46
CA ILE A 104 11.69 -6.98 2.18
C ILE A 104 12.26 -8.03 3.12
N ILE A 105 11.41 -8.83 3.75
CA ILE A 105 11.81 -9.94 4.59
C ILE A 105 11.52 -11.26 3.87
N GLY A 106 12.58 -12.05 3.66
CA GLY A 106 12.57 -13.28 2.88
C GLY A 106 12.94 -13.09 1.42
N GLY A 107 13.90 -13.89 0.93
CA GLY A 107 14.50 -13.82 -0.39
C GLY A 107 13.93 -14.80 -1.42
N GLY A 108 12.71 -15.29 -1.23
CA GLY A 108 12.05 -16.24 -2.12
C GLY A 108 11.77 -15.69 -3.53
N LYS A 109 11.14 -16.51 -4.38
CA LYS A 109 10.80 -16.13 -5.76
C LYS A 109 9.95 -14.85 -5.84
N ALA A 110 8.99 -14.67 -4.91
CA ALA A 110 8.16 -13.47 -4.87
C ALA A 110 8.98 -12.21 -4.58
N ALA A 111 9.92 -12.29 -3.64
CA ALA A 111 10.84 -11.20 -3.31
C ALA A 111 11.72 -10.82 -4.51
N TYR A 112 12.28 -11.78 -5.20
CA TYR A 112 13.09 -11.55 -6.41
C TYR A 112 12.32 -10.75 -7.47
N TYR A 113 11.12 -11.20 -7.87
CA TYR A 113 10.33 -10.51 -8.89
C TYR A 113 9.84 -9.14 -8.42
N LEU A 114 9.47 -9.01 -7.15
CA LEU A 114 9.10 -7.72 -6.57
C LEU A 114 10.27 -6.75 -6.59
N ALA A 115 11.43 -7.16 -6.09
CA ALA A 115 12.65 -6.36 -6.05
C ALA A 115 13.04 -5.88 -7.44
N LYS A 116 13.06 -6.78 -8.43
CA LYS A 116 13.35 -6.43 -9.84
C LYS A 116 12.41 -5.35 -10.39
N GLN A 117 11.09 -5.45 -10.08
CA GLN A 117 10.12 -4.44 -10.49
C GLN A 117 10.27 -3.11 -9.75
N LEU A 118 10.68 -3.13 -8.48
CA LEU A 118 10.90 -1.92 -7.69
C LEU A 118 12.15 -1.18 -8.14
N ILE A 119 13.24 -1.91 -8.33
CA ILE A 119 14.51 -1.38 -8.82
C ILE A 119 14.35 -0.73 -10.20
N SER A 120 13.64 -1.39 -11.13
CA SER A 120 13.37 -0.81 -12.46
C SER A 120 12.56 0.51 -12.42
N ARG A 121 11.97 0.85 -11.27
CA ARG A 121 11.25 2.10 -11.01
C ARG A 121 12.03 3.09 -10.15
N GLY A 122 13.31 2.81 -9.90
CA GLY A 122 14.18 3.67 -9.10
C GLY A 122 13.95 3.59 -7.59
N ILE A 123 13.28 2.54 -7.10
CA ILE A 123 13.06 2.31 -5.67
C ILE A 123 14.23 1.51 -5.12
N LYS A 124 14.86 2.00 -4.06
CA LYS A 124 15.93 1.29 -3.35
C LYS A 124 15.36 0.09 -2.61
N VAL A 125 15.98 -1.07 -2.75
CA VAL A 125 15.51 -2.32 -2.16
C VAL A 125 16.56 -2.88 -1.23
N LYS A 126 16.17 -3.24 -0.01
CA LYS A 126 16.91 -4.10 0.91
C LYS A 126 16.14 -5.40 1.07
N ILE A 127 16.84 -6.54 1.13
CA ILE A 127 16.27 -7.87 1.37
C ILE A 127 17.01 -8.50 2.53
N ILE A 128 16.31 -8.92 3.58
CA ILE A 128 16.84 -9.75 4.65
C ILE A 128 16.45 -11.20 4.37
N GLU A 129 17.44 -12.08 4.29
CA GLU A 129 17.25 -13.51 3.99
C GLU A 129 18.15 -14.33 4.91
N ASN A 130 17.60 -15.40 5.48
CA ASN A 130 18.32 -16.23 6.45
C ASN A 130 19.26 -17.26 5.81
N SER A 131 18.97 -17.69 4.57
CA SER A 131 19.83 -18.62 3.85
C SER A 131 21.01 -17.88 3.21
N PHE A 132 22.22 -18.22 3.62
CA PHE A 132 23.45 -17.67 3.07
C PHE A 132 23.55 -17.93 1.55
N GLU A 133 23.32 -19.18 1.12
CA GLU A 133 23.34 -19.56 -0.30
C GLU A 133 22.37 -18.71 -1.13
N ARG A 134 21.17 -18.45 -0.55
CA ARG A 134 20.17 -17.64 -1.24
C ARG A 134 20.59 -16.17 -1.30
N CYS A 135 21.28 -15.67 -0.29
CA CYS A 135 21.85 -14.32 -0.31
C CYS A 135 22.89 -14.16 -1.40
N GLU A 136 23.79 -15.14 -1.58
CA GLU A 136 24.78 -15.13 -2.66
C GLU A 136 24.12 -15.12 -4.04
N GLU A 137 23.12 -15.99 -4.25
CA GLU A 137 22.36 -16.02 -5.50
C GLU A 137 21.65 -14.69 -5.78
N LEU A 138 20.98 -14.11 -4.78
CA LEU A 138 20.27 -12.84 -4.92
C LEU A 138 21.22 -11.67 -5.20
N SER A 139 22.42 -11.67 -4.62
CA SER A 139 23.43 -10.64 -4.86
C SER A 139 23.89 -10.60 -6.31
N ILE A 140 23.95 -11.77 -6.96
CA ILE A 140 24.26 -11.87 -8.39
C ILE A 140 23.06 -11.44 -9.25
N LEU A 141 21.85 -11.87 -8.89
CA LEU A 141 20.64 -11.63 -9.67
C LEU A 141 20.09 -10.21 -9.54
N LEU A 142 20.38 -9.53 -8.44
CA LEU A 142 19.87 -8.18 -8.09
C LEU A 142 21.04 -7.28 -7.64
N PRO A 143 21.97 -6.92 -8.53
CA PRO A 143 23.16 -6.15 -8.17
C PRO A 143 22.86 -4.76 -7.60
N ASP A 144 21.67 -4.21 -7.88
CA ASP A 144 21.22 -2.92 -7.37
C ASP A 144 20.43 -3.01 -6.05
N ALA A 145 20.27 -4.22 -5.48
CA ALA A 145 19.65 -4.42 -4.17
C ALA A 145 20.74 -4.61 -3.09
N VAL A 146 20.42 -4.20 -1.87
CA VAL A 146 21.21 -4.55 -0.70
C VAL A 146 20.68 -5.87 -0.14
N ILE A 147 21.51 -6.91 -0.13
CA ILE A 147 21.17 -8.23 0.39
C ILE A 147 21.85 -8.42 1.75
N ILE A 148 21.08 -8.78 2.75
CA ILE A 148 21.51 -8.93 4.14
C ILE A 148 21.23 -10.35 4.57
N ASN A 149 22.28 -11.08 4.99
CA ASN A 149 22.11 -12.40 5.55
C ASN A 149 21.79 -12.27 7.05
N GLY A 150 20.62 -12.74 7.45
CA GLY A 150 20.17 -12.70 8.84
C GLY A 150 18.73 -13.17 9.03
N ASP A 151 18.36 -13.32 10.28
CA ASP A 151 17.00 -13.67 10.65
C ASP A 151 16.13 -12.40 10.69
N GLY A 152 15.24 -12.28 9.70
CA GLY A 152 14.31 -11.14 9.59
C GLY A 152 13.25 -11.06 10.70
N THR A 153 13.20 -11.99 11.64
CA THR A 153 12.34 -11.93 12.83
C THR A 153 13.04 -11.26 14.01
N GLU A 154 14.36 -11.06 13.95
CA GLU A 154 15.12 -10.39 14.98
C GLU A 154 14.91 -8.87 14.97
N GLN A 155 14.31 -8.34 16.03
CA GLN A 155 14.01 -6.91 16.14
C GLN A 155 15.26 -6.02 16.08
N ALA A 156 16.38 -6.49 16.62
CA ALA A 156 17.65 -5.77 16.60
C ALA A 156 18.13 -5.55 15.16
N LEU A 157 18.11 -6.61 14.34
CA LEU A 157 18.48 -6.56 12.94
C LEU A 157 17.52 -5.67 12.14
N LEU A 158 16.21 -5.78 12.37
CA LEU A 158 15.21 -4.94 11.71
C LEU A 158 15.44 -3.45 11.99
N LYS A 159 15.79 -3.08 13.23
CA LYS A 159 16.11 -1.70 13.60
C LYS A 159 17.40 -1.21 12.97
N GLU A 160 18.46 -2.02 12.99
CA GLU A 160 19.73 -1.73 12.35
C GLU A 160 19.53 -1.46 10.84
N GLU A 161 18.70 -2.27 10.18
CA GLU A 161 18.42 -2.15 8.76
C GLU A 161 17.37 -1.09 8.40
N GLY A 162 16.85 -0.40 9.41
CA GLY A 162 16.07 0.82 9.25
C GLY A 162 14.57 0.60 9.08
N ILE A 163 13.97 -0.39 9.76
CA ILE A 163 12.52 -0.59 9.76
C ILE A 163 11.75 0.68 10.18
N GLU A 164 12.32 1.46 11.11
CA GLU A 164 11.70 2.68 11.65
C GLU A 164 11.64 3.82 10.63
N THR A 165 12.52 3.80 9.62
CA THR A 165 12.67 4.86 8.62
C THR A 165 12.35 4.43 7.20
N CYS A 166 12.11 3.15 6.97
CA CYS A 166 11.72 2.66 5.66
C CYS A 166 10.33 3.19 5.27
N GLN A 167 10.13 3.46 3.99
CA GLN A 167 8.85 3.94 3.48
C GLN A 167 7.91 2.80 3.08
N SER A 168 8.47 1.60 2.89
CA SER A 168 7.69 0.39 2.66
C SER A 168 8.36 -0.81 3.33
N PHE A 169 7.54 -1.68 3.87
CA PHE A 169 7.93 -2.93 4.51
C PHE A 169 7.12 -4.09 3.95
N VAL A 170 7.79 -5.15 3.50
CA VAL A 170 7.13 -6.24 2.77
C VAL A 170 7.61 -7.60 3.29
N PRO A 171 6.92 -8.19 4.30
CA PRO A 171 7.20 -9.54 4.75
C PRO A 171 6.71 -10.58 3.74
N LEU A 172 7.65 -11.38 3.23
CA LEU A 172 7.46 -12.41 2.21
C LEU A 172 8.06 -13.76 2.63
N THR A 173 8.09 -14.05 3.93
CA THR A 173 8.56 -15.33 4.42
C THR A 173 7.63 -16.47 3.97
N GLY A 174 8.06 -17.72 4.17
CA GLY A 174 7.25 -18.91 3.91
C GLY A 174 6.12 -19.13 4.90
N ILE A 175 6.11 -18.41 6.04
CA ILE A 175 5.26 -18.64 7.20
C ILE A 175 4.30 -17.47 7.38
N ASP A 176 2.99 -17.72 7.28
CA ASP A 176 1.96 -16.67 7.32
C ASP A 176 1.92 -15.97 8.70
N GLU A 177 2.09 -16.73 9.77
CA GLU A 177 2.11 -16.23 11.14
C GLU A 177 3.27 -15.26 11.38
N GLU A 178 4.46 -15.57 10.85
CA GLU A 178 5.61 -14.64 10.89
C GLU A 178 5.32 -13.37 10.11
N ASN A 179 4.76 -13.49 8.90
CA ASN A 179 4.41 -12.35 8.08
C ASN A 179 3.39 -11.42 8.77
N ILE A 180 2.43 -12.00 9.51
CA ILE A 180 1.46 -11.23 10.31
C ILE A 180 2.18 -10.50 11.46
N MET A 181 2.99 -11.22 12.24
CA MET A 181 3.72 -10.63 13.37
C MET A 181 4.66 -9.51 12.92
N LEU A 182 5.40 -9.71 11.83
CA LEU A 182 6.26 -8.71 11.22
C LEU A 182 5.48 -7.48 10.75
N THR A 183 4.28 -7.70 10.20
CA THR A 183 3.36 -6.62 9.79
C THR A 183 2.93 -5.77 10.97
N LEU A 184 2.49 -6.40 12.06
CA LEU A 184 2.07 -5.71 13.28
C LEU A 184 3.23 -4.93 13.90
N TYR A 185 4.41 -5.55 13.98
CA TYR A 185 5.60 -4.89 14.50
C TYR A 185 5.99 -3.67 13.64
N ALA A 186 6.02 -3.82 12.32
CA ALA A 186 6.33 -2.70 11.42
C ALA A 186 5.36 -1.52 11.59
N LYS A 187 4.06 -1.81 11.75
CA LYS A 187 3.05 -0.77 12.00
C LYS A 187 3.20 -0.09 13.36
N GLN A 188 3.71 -0.80 14.36
CA GLN A 188 3.96 -0.25 15.69
C GLN A 188 5.14 0.73 15.69
N VAL A 189 6.22 0.41 14.93
CA VAL A 189 7.49 1.14 15.02
C VAL A 189 7.73 2.11 13.86
N SER A 190 6.90 2.08 12.84
CA SER A 190 7.08 2.92 11.65
C SER A 190 5.76 3.35 11.01
N ASN A 191 5.84 4.39 10.18
CA ASN A 191 4.77 4.81 9.29
C ASN A 191 4.91 4.18 7.88
N ALA A 192 5.65 3.07 7.77
CA ALA A 192 5.88 2.40 6.52
C ALA A 192 4.59 1.86 5.91
N LYS A 193 4.49 1.92 4.61
CA LYS A 193 3.47 1.18 3.88
C LYS A 193 3.78 -0.32 3.94
N VAL A 194 2.92 -1.09 4.59
CA VAL A 194 3.11 -2.52 4.75
C VAL A 194 2.28 -3.30 3.73
N ILE A 195 2.91 -4.26 3.05
CA ILE A 195 2.24 -5.23 2.17
C ILE A 195 2.62 -6.62 2.60
N THR A 196 1.67 -7.37 3.11
CA THR A 196 1.87 -8.70 3.65
C THR A 196 1.43 -9.78 2.68
N LYS A 197 2.25 -10.80 2.50
CA LYS A 197 1.87 -12.01 1.76
C LYS A 197 1.28 -13.03 2.74
N LEU A 198 0.09 -13.52 2.42
CA LEU A 198 -0.53 -14.65 3.10
C LEU A 198 -0.83 -15.75 2.08
N ASN A 199 -0.51 -16.99 2.43
CA ASN A 199 -0.80 -18.17 1.61
C ASN A 199 -2.16 -18.78 1.96
N ARG A 200 -2.65 -18.57 3.22
CA ARG A 200 -3.90 -19.10 3.73
C ARG A 200 -4.89 -17.96 3.98
N ILE A 201 -6.06 -18.05 3.36
CA ILE A 201 -7.11 -17.03 3.46
C ILE A 201 -7.98 -17.21 4.73
N THR A 202 -7.77 -18.29 5.48
CA THR A 202 -8.64 -18.74 6.60
C THR A 202 -8.78 -17.70 7.73
N PHE A 203 -7.84 -16.77 7.84
CA PHE A 203 -7.80 -15.75 8.91
C PHE A 203 -8.12 -14.33 8.44
N THR A 204 -8.65 -14.15 7.23
CA THR A 204 -8.89 -12.80 6.65
C THR A 204 -9.76 -11.93 7.55
N ASN A 205 -10.77 -12.49 8.20
CA ASN A 205 -11.64 -11.73 9.10
C ASN A 205 -10.92 -11.26 10.37
N VAL A 206 -10.01 -12.08 10.92
CA VAL A 206 -9.22 -11.72 12.10
C VAL A 206 -8.16 -10.66 11.74
N ILE A 207 -7.57 -10.80 10.57
CA ILE A 207 -6.56 -9.85 10.06
C ILE A 207 -7.21 -8.49 9.79
N ASN A 208 -8.38 -8.45 9.18
CA ASN A 208 -9.12 -7.22 8.96
C ASN A 208 -9.45 -6.50 10.28
N LEU A 209 -9.88 -7.22 11.31
CA LEU A 209 -10.11 -6.66 12.64
C LEU A 209 -8.83 -6.09 13.27
N SER A 210 -7.70 -6.74 13.10
CA SER A 210 -6.41 -6.29 13.66
C SER A 210 -5.75 -5.15 12.86
N LEU A 211 -6.06 -5.03 11.57
CA LEU A 211 -5.46 -4.03 10.68
C LEU A 211 -6.30 -2.76 10.53
N ILE A 212 -7.59 -2.81 10.88
CA ILE A 212 -8.50 -1.66 10.80
C ILE A 212 -8.42 -0.77 12.07
N HIS A 213 -7.95 -1.31 13.19
CA HIS A 213 -7.92 -0.61 14.47
C HIS A 213 -6.56 -0.03 14.88
N ILE A 214 -5.58 0.04 13.96
CA ILE A 214 -4.28 0.64 14.29
C ILE A 214 -3.98 1.78 13.31
#